data_97a2d222ff76cb34d87408d6d3387df9
#
_entry.id   97a2d222ff76cb34d87408d6d3387df9
#
_cell.length_a   1.000
_cell.length_b   1.000
_cell.length_c   1.000
_cell.angle_alpha   90.00
_cell.angle_beta   90.00
_cell.angle_gamma   90.00
#
_symmetry.space_group_name_H-M   'P 1'
#
loop_
_entity.id
_entity.type
_entity.pdbx_description
1 polymer ?
#
loop_
_entity_poly.entity_id
_entity_poly.type
_entity_poly.pdbx_seq_one_letter_code
_entity_poly.pdbx_strand_id
1 'polypeptide(L)'
;GYYKALQFFYKANQMGLVDPDSATQDWTTACDSKMKQKRVYLFWYNWQNGFWNTPEHGQNRENYMYTPVEDLNFFQTADSYYGDGRVWGVGSQVDEEKKLRIMELLDWLASPEGLTYQHNSLEGFIYTVNDDGTYTLTKEGQDRFTGDLQVPEEMGGGTWSDGNNQINQWIAGSAEKNPVTGEYFEPNLWSSTIEMNQTATTKEWSEKFGAVNEVEYMKDKGQLGMVANVNIPLASDDTDTALIRSQCKSVVCDASWRMVFAASDEEFEKMWDDMCVQLEGFGWNDLVAFDTDKYQAVIDARKAAE
;
A
#
# COMPACT_ATOMS: atom_id res chain seq x y z
N GLY A 1 -12.79 9.61 -15.98
CA GLY A 1 -12.36 8.61 -14.98
C GLY A 1 -13.32 8.53 -13.81
N TYR A 2 -13.46 9.59 -13.02
CA TYR A 2 -14.20 9.57 -11.75
C TYR A 2 -15.69 9.22 -11.90
N TYR A 3 -16.39 9.82 -12.85
CA TYR A 3 -17.77 9.48 -13.17
C TYR A 3 -17.97 7.97 -13.45
N LYS A 4 -17.08 7.38 -14.26
CA LYS A 4 -17.13 5.94 -14.56
C LYS A 4 -16.92 5.07 -13.31
N ALA A 5 -16.05 5.49 -12.40
CA ALA A 5 -15.85 4.79 -11.15
C ALA A 5 -17.10 4.84 -10.26
N LEU A 6 -17.74 5.99 -10.12
CA LEU A 6 -19.00 6.12 -9.40
C LEU A 6 -20.11 5.29 -10.03
N GLN A 7 -20.21 5.31 -11.36
CA GLN A 7 -21.20 4.51 -12.11
C GLN A 7 -20.97 3.00 -11.90
N PHE A 8 -19.72 2.56 -11.80
CA PHE A 8 -19.39 1.16 -11.46
C PHE A 8 -19.93 0.79 -10.08
N PHE A 9 -19.64 1.59 -9.04
CA PHE A 9 -20.11 1.31 -7.69
C PHE A 9 -21.62 1.47 -7.55
N TYR A 10 -22.23 2.42 -8.23
CA TYR A 10 -23.70 2.53 -8.30
C TYR A 10 -24.34 1.26 -8.88
N LYS A 11 -23.83 0.77 -10.02
CA LYS A 11 -24.32 -0.49 -10.61
C LYS A 11 -24.08 -1.70 -9.69
N ALA A 12 -22.94 -1.75 -9.03
CA ALA A 12 -22.66 -2.78 -8.02
C ALA A 12 -23.67 -2.72 -6.87
N ASN A 13 -24.05 -1.51 -6.42
CA ASN A 13 -25.08 -1.34 -5.41
C ASN A 13 -26.47 -1.82 -5.90
N GLN A 14 -26.86 -1.51 -7.13
CA GLN A 14 -28.12 -2.01 -7.71
C GLN A 14 -28.16 -3.56 -7.77
N MET A 15 -27.00 -4.20 -7.85
CA MET A 15 -26.85 -5.65 -7.80
C MET A 15 -26.81 -6.22 -6.37
N GLY A 16 -26.88 -5.36 -5.33
CA GLY A 16 -26.74 -5.77 -3.92
C GLY A 16 -25.32 -6.17 -3.51
N LEU A 17 -24.31 -5.69 -4.22
CA LEU A 17 -22.91 -6.04 -4.00
C LEU A 17 -22.15 -5.00 -3.15
N VAL A 18 -22.75 -3.83 -2.88
CA VAL A 18 -22.15 -2.82 -2.00
C VAL A 18 -22.73 -2.97 -0.59
N ASP A 19 -21.84 -3.01 0.39
CA ASP A 19 -22.23 -3.03 1.79
C ASP A 19 -22.92 -1.72 2.18
N PRO A 20 -24.14 -1.75 2.73
CA PRO A 20 -24.86 -0.54 3.09
C PRO A 20 -24.15 0.33 4.12
N ASP A 21 -23.26 -0.24 4.95
CA ASP A 21 -22.48 0.49 5.94
C ASP A 21 -21.21 1.16 5.35
N SER A 22 -20.90 0.91 4.07
CA SER A 22 -19.64 1.38 3.44
C SER A 22 -19.39 2.88 3.56
N ALA A 23 -20.46 3.69 3.59
CA ALA A 23 -20.35 5.14 3.72
C ALA A 23 -19.96 5.62 5.13
N THR A 24 -20.12 4.79 6.15
CA THR A 24 -20.01 5.18 7.57
C THR A 24 -19.06 4.31 8.39
N GLN A 25 -18.69 3.13 7.91
CA GLN A 25 -17.81 2.25 8.64
C GLN A 25 -16.35 2.73 8.57
N ASP A 26 -15.65 2.57 9.67
CA ASP A 26 -14.22 2.79 9.72
C ASP A 26 -13.43 1.57 9.22
N TRP A 27 -12.15 1.81 8.94
CA TRP A 27 -11.22 0.80 8.44
C TRP A 27 -11.10 -0.42 9.37
N THR A 28 -10.96 -0.21 10.67
CA THR A 28 -10.78 -1.29 11.65
C THR A 28 -12.00 -2.20 11.66
N THR A 29 -13.20 -1.61 11.70
CA THR A 29 -14.46 -2.36 11.64
C THR A 29 -14.56 -3.16 10.34
N ALA A 30 -14.21 -2.56 9.20
CA ALA A 30 -14.24 -3.26 7.91
C ALA A 30 -13.30 -4.48 7.90
N CYS A 31 -12.06 -4.32 8.39
CA CYS A 31 -11.07 -5.40 8.45
C CYS A 31 -11.48 -6.50 9.43
N ASP A 32 -11.77 -6.14 10.66
CA ASP A 32 -12.01 -7.11 11.73
C ASP A 32 -13.36 -7.83 11.61
N SER A 33 -14.41 -7.13 11.20
CA SER A 33 -15.73 -7.71 11.15
C SER A 33 -16.16 -8.28 9.80
N LYS A 34 -15.56 -7.81 8.70
CA LYS A 34 -16.02 -8.18 7.36
C LYS A 34 -14.95 -8.91 6.53
N MET A 35 -13.71 -8.43 6.53
CA MET A 35 -12.64 -9.11 5.78
C MET A 35 -12.25 -10.42 6.44
N LYS A 36 -12.06 -10.45 7.76
CA LYS A 36 -11.80 -11.68 8.53
C LYS A 36 -12.94 -12.72 8.48
N GLN A 37 -14.12 -12.32 8.02
CA GLN A 37 -15.27 -13.22 7.84
C GLN A 37 -15.52 -13.59 6.36
N LYS A 38 -14.58 -13.27 5.47
CA LYS A 38 -14.69 -13.51 4.02
C LYS A 38 -15.95 -12.89 3.39
N ARG A 39 -16.31 -11.68 3.82
CA ARG A 39 -17.48 -10.95 3.32
C ARG A 39 -17.14 -9.87 2.29
N VAL A 40 -15.84 -9.61 2.04
CA VAL A 40 -15.36 -8.61 1.10
C VAL A 40 -14.59 -9.31 -0.02
N TYR A 41 -14.91 -9.02 -1.28
CA TYR A 41 -14.34 -9.68 -2.46
C TYR A 41 -13.63 -8.72 -3.42
N LEU A 42 -13.70 -7.41 -3.18
CA LEU A 42 -12.97 -6.39 -3.90
C LEU A 42 -12.11 -5.61 -2.91
N PHE A 43 -10.80 -5.61 -3.12
CA PHE A 43 -9.83 -4.95 -2.25
C PHE A 43 -9.14 -3.80 -3.00
N TRP A 44 -8.79 -2.77 -2.27
CA TRP A 44 -7.99 -1.67 -2.79
C TRP A 44 -6.49 -2.02 -2.88
N TYR A 45 -5.97 -2.74 -1.88
CA TYR A 45 -4.58 -3.16 -1.80
C TYR A 45 -4.48 -4.68 -1.71
N ASN A 46 -3.47 -5.27 -2.37
CA ASN A 46 -3.26 -6.72 -2.37
C ASN A 46 -3.00 -7.29 -0.96
N TRP A 47 -2.31 -6.56 -0.09
CA TRP A 47 -2.03 -7.00 1.29
C TRP A 47 -3.31 -7.18 2.15
N GLN A 48 -4.43 -6.59 1.76
CA GLN A 48 -5.70 -6.71 2.48
C GLN A 48 -6.25 -8.14 2.49
N ASN A 49 -5.88 -8.97 1.53
CA ASN A 49 -6.25 -10.38 1.52
C ASN A 49 -5.70 -11.14 2.74
N GLY A 50 -4.60 -10.66 3.34
CA GLY A 50 -3.99 -11.24 4.55
C GLY A 50 -4.91 -11.26 5.78
N PHE A 51 -5.99 -10.47 5.80
CA PHE A 51 -6.99 -10.58 6.87
C PHE A 51 -7.77 -11.90 6.83
N TRP A 52 -7.85 -12.56 5.69
CA TRP A 52 -8.48 -13.87 5.55
C TRP A 52 -7.47 -14.97 5.21
N ASN A 53 -6.52 -14.68 4.32
CA ASN A 53 -5.59 -15.67 3.82
C ASN A 53 -4.67 -16.18 4.94
N THR A 54 -4.80 -17.46 5.24
CA THR A 54 -3.92 -18.20 6.14
C THR A 54 -3.39 -19.44 5.42
N PRO A 55 -2.32 -20.06 5.87
CA PRO A 55 -1.87 -21.35 5.34
C PRO A 55 -2.97 -22.43 5.33
N GLU A 56 -3.78 -22.49 6.40
CA GLU A 56 -4.90 -23.42 6.52
C GLU A 56 -5.96 -23.15 5.45
N HIS A 57 -6.43 -21.90 5.32
CA HIS A 57 -7.39 -21.52 4.28
C HIS A 57 -6.86 -21.79 2.87
N GLY A 58 -5.55 -21.61 2.66
CA GLY A 58 -4.91 -21.91 1.39
C GLY A 58 -4.88 -23.41 1.08
N GLN A 59 -4.59 -24.26 2.05
CA GLN A 59 -4.64 -25.72 1.88
C GLN A 59 -6.07 -26.20 1.61
N ASN A 60 -7.05 -25.57 2.22
CA ASN A 60 -8.47 -25.87 2.03
C ASN A 60 -9.06 -25.23 0.76
N ARG A 61 -8.27 -24.50 -0.04
CA ARG A 61 -8.71 -23.76 -1.25
C ARG A 61 -9.74 -22.66 -0.95
N GLU A 62 -9.58 -21.99 0.18
CA GLU A 62 -10.47 -20.93 0.63
C GLU A 62 -9.86 -19.53 0.51
N ASN A 63 -8.56 -19.43 0.17
CA ASN A 63 -7.85 -18.15 0.02
C ASN A 63 -8.42 -17.29 -1.11
N TYR A 64 -8.33 -15.99 -0.91
CA TYR A 64 -8.45 -15.04 -2.01
C TYR A 64 -7.22 -15.13 -2.90
N MET A 65 -7.45 -15.14 -4.20
CA MET A 65 -6.40 -15.04 -5.21
C MET A 65 -6.73 -13.92 -6.19
N TYR A 66 -5.71 -13.28 -6.69
CA TYR A 66 -5.87 -12.25 -7.72
C TYR A 66 -6.58 -12.85 -8.94
N THR A 67 -7.61 -12.15 -9.41
CA THR A 67 -8.31 -12.50 -10.64
C THR A 67 -7.83 -11.54 -11.75
N PRO A 68 -7.11 -12.02 -12.75
CA PRO A 68 -6.66 -11.19 -13.86
C PRO A 68 -7.81 -10.50 -14.58
N VAL A 69 -7.63 -9.21 -14.89
CA VAL A 69 -8.55 -8.39 -15.70
C VAL A 69 -7.78 -7.92 -16.94
N GLU A 70 -8.26 -8.25 -18.14
CA GLU A 70 -7.50 -8.08 -19.38
C GLU A 70 -7.15 -6.62 -19.68
N ASP A 71 -8.07 -5.70 -19.47
CA ASP A 71 -7.91 -4.27 -19.82
C ASP A 71 -7.40 -3.39 -18.66
N LEU A 72 -6.84 -4.01 -17.62
CA LEU A 72 -6.36 -3.28 -16.45
C LEU A 72 -4.87 -2.98 -16.57
N ASN A 73 -4.54 -1.70 -16.52
CA ASN A 73 -3.16 -1.24 -16.47
C ASN A 73 -2.86 -0.58 -15.13
N PHE A 74 -1.74 -0.97 -14.55
CA PHE A 74 -1.22 -0.36 -13.33
C PHE A 74 0.02 0.47 -13.67
N PHE A 75 0.22 1.54 -12.91
CA PHE A 75 1.43 2.33 -12.96
C PHE A 75 2.15 2.21 -11.62
N GLN A 76 3.41 1.92 -11.67
CA GLN A 76 4.27 1.90 -10.51
C GLN A 76 5.41 2.88 -10.73
N THR A 77 5.75 3.67 -9.71
CA THR A 77 6.96 4.50 -9.77
C THR A 77 8.18 3.59 -9.81
N ALA A 78 9.06 3.86 -10.75
CA ALA A 78 10.37 3.24 -10.75
C ALA A 78 11.16 3.89 -9.63
N ASP A 79 11.69 3.09 -8.75
CA ASP A 79 12.61 3.55 -7.73
C ASP A 79 11.98 4.25 -6.52
N SER A 80 12.27 3.73 -5.35
CA SER A 80 11.78 4.24 -4.07
C SER A 80 12.88 4.83 -3.19
N TYR A 81 14.07 5.09 -3.73
CA TYR A 81 15.20 5.61 -2.97
C TYR A 81 14.94 6.93 -2.23
N TYR A 82 13.91 7.65 -2.61
CA TYR A 82 13.53 8.93 -2.00
C TYR A 82 12.40 8.79 -0.98
N GLY A 83 11.99 7.56 -0.65
CA GLY A 83 10.87 7.31 0.23
C GLY A 83 9.51 7.70 -0.37
N ASP A 84 8.50 7.69 0.46
CA ASP A 84 7.10 7.94 0.07
C ASP A 84 6.54 9.28 0.56
N GLY A 85 7.40 10.20 0.94
CA GLY A 85 7.04 11.51 1.49
C GLY A 85 6.93 11.55 3.02
N ARG A 86 7.16 10.45 3.72
CA ARG A 86 7.34 10.43 5.17
C ARG A 86 8.74 10.92 5.50
N VAL A 87 8.84 11.79 6.48
CA VAL A 87 10.11 12.46 6.80
C VAL A 87 10.45 12.34 8.28
N TRP A 88 11.73 12.29 8.58
CA TRP A 88 12.25 12.40 9.92
C TRP A 88 12.66 13.83 10.18
N GLY A 89 12.31 14.33 11.34
CA GLY A 89 12.70 15.66 11.78
C GLY A 89 13.59 15.59 13.00
N VAL A 90 14.69 16.32 12.98
CA VAL A 90 15.53 16.52 14.16
C VAL A 90 15.17 17.88 14.76
N GLY A 91 14.79 17.89 16.05
CA GLY A 91 14.40 19.12 16.73
C GLY A 91 15.55 20.14 16.78
N SER A 92 15.25 21.42 16.56
CA SER A 92 16.27 22.51 16.54
C SER A 92 16.96 22.73 17.89
N GLN A 93 16.42 22.19 18.98
CA GLN A 93 16.98 22.32 20.33
C GLN A 93 17.98 21.22 20.69
N VAL A 94 18.26 20.31 19.77
CA VAL A 94 19.24 19.26 19.95
C VAL A 94 20.66 19.87 19.83
N ASP A 95 21.52 19.58 20.83
CA ASP A 95 22.93 19.98 20.78
C ASP A 95 23.68 19.26 19.65
N GLU A 96 24.86 19.76 19.29
CA GLU A 96 25.62 19.24 18.15
C GLU A 96 26.11 17.81 18.36
N GLU A 97 26.41 17.40 19.59
CA GLU A 97 26.83 16.03 19.91
C GLU A 97 25.69 15.04 19.68
N LYS A 98 24.50 15.33 20.20
CA LYS A 98 23.31 14.51 19.99
C LYS A 98 22.88 14.51 18.52
N LYS A 99 22.97 15.67 17.86
CA LYS A 99 22.67 15.76 16.43
C LYS A 99 23.57 14.83 15.61
N LEU A 100 24.88 14.81 15.89
CA LEU A 100 25.81 13.90 15.23
C LEU A 100 25.40 12.43 15.46
N ARG A 101 25.09 12.06 16.71
CA ARG A 101 24.65 10.69 17.05
C ARG A 101 23.34 10.30 16.35
N ILE A 102 22.40 11.24 16.23
CA ILE A 102 21.17 11.00 15.48
C ILE A 102 21.47 10.79 14.00
N MET A 103 22.37 11.59 13.41
CA MET A 103 22.75 11.42 12.01
C MET A 103 23.47 10.10 11.75
N GLU A 104 24.37 9.66 12.65
CA GLU A 104 25.01 8.35 12.60
C GLU A 104 23.97 7.20 12.65
N LEU A 105 22.95 7.33 13.52
CA LEU A 105 21.85 6.36 13.57
C LEU A 105 21.05 6.33 12.27
N LEU A 106 20.71 7.49 11.71
CA LEU A 106 19.96 7.57 10.46
C LEU A 106 20.77 7.00 9.27
N ASP A 107 22.05 7.26 9.22
CA ASP A 107 22.96 6.71 8.20
C ASP A 107 23.05 5.18 8.32
N TRP A 108 23.21 4.67 9.54
CA TRP A 108 23.19 3.23 9.78
C TRP A 108 21.83 2.61 9.41
N LEU A 109 20.71 3.22 9.78
CA LEU A 109 19.38 2.74 9.43
C LEU A 109 19.15 2.67 7.91
N ALA A 110 19.84 3.52 7.13
CA ALA A 110 19.80 3.51 5.67
C ALA A 110 20.81 2.55 5.03
N SER A 111 21.74 1.99 5.83
CA SER A 111 22.71 1.01 5.33
C SER A 111 22.06 -0.35 5.05
N PRO A 112 22.69 -1.22 4.22
CA PRO A 112 22.20 -2.58 4.01
C PRO A 112 22.01 -3.38 5.31
N GLU A 113 22.89 -3.20 6.29
CA GLU A 113 22.77 -3.82 7.61
C GLU A 113 21.54 -3.30 8.35
N GLY A 114 21.41 -1.97 8.48
CA GLY A 114 20.29 -1.34 9.18
C GLY A 114 18.94 -1.65 8.53
N LEU A 115 18.87 -1.68 7.20
CA LEU A 115 17.68 -2.10 6.45
C LEU A 115 17.34 -3.57 6.74
N THR A 116 18.32 -4.45 6.79
CA THR A 116 18.11 -5.85 7.16
C THR A 116 17.53 -5.97 8.57
N TYR A 117 18.06 -5.25 9.53
CA TYR A 117 17.51 -5.25 10.90
C TYR A 117 16.06 -4.74 10.94
N GLN A 118 15.75 -3.69 10.21
CA GLN A 118 14.40 -3.10 10.20
C GLN A 118 13.36 -3.99 9.53
N HIS A 119 13.73 -4.67 8.45
CA HIS A 119 12.82 -5.55 7.71
C HIS A 119 12.72 -6.95 8.32
N ASN A 120 13.84 -7.47 8.79
CA ASN A 120 13.97 -8.89 9.16
C ASN A 120 14.14 -9.10 10.65
N SER A 121 14.49 -8.04 11.40
CA SER A 121 14.82 -8.12 12.83
C SER A 121 16.07 -8.95 13.10
N LEU A 122 16.05 -9.81 14.11
CA LEU A 122 17.24 -10.46 14.66
C LEU A 122 17.50 -11.80 13.99
N GLU A 123 18.71 -11.95 13.46
CA GLU A 123 19.24 -13.24 13.04
C GLU A 123 19.30 -14.22 14.23
N GLY A 124 19.01 -15.48 13.96
CA GLY A 124 18.94 -16.53 14.97
C GLY A 124 17.61 -16.58 15.74
N PHE A 125 16.84 -15.50 15.76
CA PHE A 125 15.52 -15.46 16.38
C PHE A 125 14.39 -15.43 15.33
N ILE A 126 14.43 -14.49 14.41
CA ILE A 126 13.37 -14.36 13.38
C ILE A 126 13.75 -15.07 12.09
N TYR A 127 15.04 -15.06 11.74
CA TYR A 127 15.54 -15.72 10.55
C TYR A 127 16.92 -16.33 10.78
N THR A 128 17.32 -17.21 9.89
CA THR A 128 18.68 -17.77 9.81
C THR A 128 19.25 -17.51 8.42
N VAL A 129 20.57 -17.35 8.36
CA VAL A 129 21.32 -17.29 7.11
C VAL A 129 21.78 -18.69 6.75
N ASN A 130 21.48 -19.13 5.54
CA ASN A 130 21.88 -20.43 5.01
C ASN A 130 23.31 -20.38 4.49
N ASP A 131 23.95 -21.56 4.28
CA ASP A 131 25.33 -21.66 3.78
C ASP A 131 25.53 -21.01 2.39
N ASP A 132 24.49 -20.89 1.60
CA ASP A 132 24.49 -20.23 0.28
C ASP A 132 24.22 -18.72 0.36
N GLY A 133 24.05 -18.16 1.56
CA GLY A 133 23.74 -16.76 1.79
C GLY A 133 22.27 -16.38 1.68
N THR A 134 21.37 -17.32 1.37
CA THR A 134 19.93 -17.09 1.39
C THR A 134 19.39 -17.06 2.82
N TYR A 135 18.18 -16.54 2.99
CA TYR A 135 17.54 -16.42 4.30
C TYR A 135 16.37 -17.38 4.45
N THR A 136 16.16 -17.88 5.66
CA THR A 136 15.02 -18.72 6.01
C THR A 136 14.39 -18.23 7.31
N LEU A 137 13.07 -18.06 7.34
CA LEU A 137 12.35 -17.74 8.57
C LEU A 137 12.41 -18.89 9.56
N THR A 138 12.70 -18.56 10.82
CA THR A 138 12.54 -19.48 11.95
C THR A 138 11.05 -19.73 12.23
N LYS A 139 10.76 -20.60 13.19
CA LYS A 139 9.36 -20.78 13.67
C LYS A 139 8.82 -19.47 14.24
N GLU A 140 9.61 -18.76 15.03
CA GLU A 140 9.29 -17.45 15.58
C GLU A 140 9.04 -16.43 14.48
N GLY A 141 9.89 -16.45 13.43
CA GLY A 141 9.72 -15.61 12.26
C GLY A 141 8.44 -15.86 11.50
N GLN A 142 7.96 -17.10 11.45
CA GLN A 142 6.68 -17.46 10.85
C GLN A 142 5.50 -16.97 11.72
N ASP A 143 5.64 -17.09 13.03
CA ASP A 143 4.59 -16.75 13.99
C ASP A 143 4.49 -15.25 14.29
N ARG A 144 5.46 -14.42 13.89
CA ARG A 144 5.53 -12.99 14.23
C ARG A 144 4.28 -12.18 13.88
N PHE A 145 3.50 -12.61 12.91
CA PHE A 145 2.28 -11.94 12.50
C PHE A 145 1.01 -12.49 13.16
N THR A 146 1.12 -13.53 13.96
CA THR A 146 -0.05 -14.10 14.67
C THR A 146 -0.41 -13.33 15.94
N GLY A 147 0.38 -12.33 16.31
CA GLY A 147 0.08 -11.37 17.38
C GLY A 147 0.59 -11.72 18.76
N ASP A 148 0.96 -13.00 19.02
CA ASP A 148 1.29 -13.48 20.36
C ASP A 148 2.75 -13.88 20.56
N LEU A 149 3.63 -13.64 19.57
CA LEU A 149 5.04 -13.97 19.68
C LEU A 149 5.67 -13.21 20.86
N GLN A 150 6.20 -13.97 21.82
CA GLN A 150 6.91 -13.41 22.96
C GLN A 150 8.40 -13.28 22.61
N VAL A 151 8.95 -12.10 22.87
CA VAL A 151 10.39 -11.83 22.71
C VAL A 151 11.11 -12.30 23.96
N PRO A 152 12.23 -13.07 23.83
CA PRO A 152 13.01 -13.48 24.97
C PRO A 152 13.49 -12.29 25.83
N GLU A 153 13.55 -12.47 27.16
CA GLU A 153 13.96 -11.42 28.10
C GLU A 153 15.36 -10.86 27.78
N GLU A 154 16.29 -11.72 27.36
CA GLU A 154 17.64 -11.32 26.93
C GLU A 154 17.68 -10.45 25.67
N MET A 155 16.58 -10.44 24.89
CA MET A 155 16.39 -9.61 23.69
C MET A 155 15.46 -8.41 23.93
N GLY A 156 15.07 -8.19 25.19
CA GLY A 156 14.22 -7.06 25.57
C GLY A 156 12.86 -7.41 26.13
N GLY A 157 12.42 -8.65 25.99
CA GLY A 157 11.13 -9.14 26.50
C GLY A 157 9.90 -8.52 25.81
N GLY A 158 8.74 -8.85 26.33
CA GLY A 158 7.46 -8.34 25.84
C GLY A 158 6.91 -9.06 24.60
N THR A 159 5.85 -8.51 24.04
CA THR A 159 5.20 -9.06 22.85
C THR A 159 5.81 -8.44 21.60
N TRP A 160 6.08 -9.25 20.59
CA TRP A 160 6.67 -8.78 19.32
C TRP A 160 5.90 -7.60 18.70
N SER A 161 4.58 -7.64 18.72
CA SER A 161 3.72 -6.60 18.16
C SER A 161 3.86 -5.24 18.86
N ASP A 162 4.30 -5.21 20.12
CA ASP A 162 4.47 -3.97 20.88
C ASP A 162 5.68 -3.15 20.42
N GLY A 163 6.71 -3.82 19.86
CA GLY A 163 7.95 -3.21 19.46
C GLY A 163 8.28 -3.25 17.97
N ASN A 164 7.45 -3.90 17.18
CA ASN A 164 7.75 -4.09 15.76
C ASN A 164 7.40 -2.90 14.88
N ASN A 165 6.93 -1.83 15.44
CA ASN A 165 6.65 -0.61 14.67
C ASN A 165 7.97 0.07 14.35
N GLN A 166 8.40 -0.25 13.22
CA GLN A 166 9.66 0.08 12.63
C GLN A 166 9.89 1.58 12.66
N ILE A 167 11.05 1.93 13.11
CA ILE A 167 11.49 3.33 13.09
C ILE A 167 11.48 3.85 11.64
N ASN A 168 11.66 2.96 10.65
CA ASN A 168 11.84 3.37 9.26
C ASN A 168 11.34 2.33 8.25
N GLN A 169 10.13 1.89 8.42
CA GLN A 169 9.46 0.84 7.68
C GLN A 169 9.46 0.98 6.15
N TRP A 170 9.72 2.18 5.62
CA TRP A 170 9.51 2.51 4.22
C TRP A 170 10.75 3.02 3.50
N ILE A 171 11.93 2.86 4.06
CA ILE A 171 13.19 3.26 3.39
C ILE A 171 13.50 2.37 2.19
N ALA A 172 13.36 1.06 2.33
CA ALA A 172 13.53 0.15 1.20
C ALA A 172 12.18 -0.20 0.58
N GLY A 173 12.13 -0.23 -0.74
CA GLY A 173 10.99 -0.78 -1.46
C GLY A 173 10.83 -2.28 -1.18
N SER A 174 9.59 -2.77 -1.16
CA SER A 174 9.30 -4.18 -0.89
C SER A 174 9.99 -5.15 -1.88
N ALA A 175 10.29 -4.70 -3.09
CA ALA A 175 10.98 -5.49 -4.10
C ALA A 175 12.48 -5.16 -4.23
N GLU A 176 13.05 -4.47 -3.24
CA GLU A 176 14.46 -4.09 -3.24
C GLU A 176 15.31 -5.20 -2.66
N LYS A 177 16.48 -5.40 -3.27
CA LYS A 177 17.45 -6.41 -2.85
C LYS A 177 18.58 -5.80 -2.05
N ASN A 178 18.99 -6.50 -1.01
CA ASN A 178 20.21 -6.20 -0.29
C ASN A 178 21.42 -6.34 -1.24
N PRO A 179 22.18 -5.28 -1.51
CA PRO A 179 23.30 -5.33 -2.46
C PRO A 179 24.46 -6.22 -1.97
N VAL A 180 24.51 -6.56 -0.69
CA VAL A 180 25.56 -7.39 -0.10
C VAL A 180 25.26 -8.88 -0.25
N THR A 181 24.00 -9.28 -0.01
CA THR A 181 23.59 -10.69 0.01
C THR A 181 22.84 -11.12 -1.26
N GLY A 182 22.24 -10.17 -1.99
CA GLY A 182 21.41 -10.45 -3.16
C GLY A 182 19.98 -10.88 -2.81
N GLU A 183 19.66 -11.11 -1.52
CA GLU A 183 18.31 -11.41 -1.05
C GLU A 183 17.45 -10.16 -0.98
N TYR A 184 16.13 -10.32 -1.06
CA TYR A 184 15.20 -9.23 -0.83
C TYR A 184 15.25 -8.76 0.63
N PHE A 185 15.08 -7.46 0.86
CA PHE A 185 14.85 -6.97 2.22
C PHE A 185 13.50 -7.45 2.77
N GLU A 186 12.50 -7.61 1.93
CA GLU A 186 11.16 -8.09 2.33
C GLU A 186 11.13 -9.62 2.48
N PRO A 187 10.93 -10.17 3.70
CA PRO A 187 10.97 -11.62 3.94
C PRO A 187 9.95 -12.43 3.15
N ASN A 188 8.82 -11.83 2.78
CA ASN A 188 7.80 -12.52 2.01
C ASN A 188 8.23 -12.81 0.56
N LEU A 189 9.31 -12.17 0.09
CA LEU A 189 9.89 -12.38 -1.23
C LEU A 189 11.08 -13.34 -1.23
N TRP A 190 11.51 -13.85 -0.08
CA TRP A 190 12.55 -14.86 -0.04
C TRP A 190 12.06 -16.18 -0.67
N SER A 191 12.93 -16.84 -1.42
CA SER A 191 12.59 -18.10 -2.06
C SER A 191 12.09 -19.15 -1.06
N SER A 192 12.75 -19.24 0.10
CA SER A 192 12.37 -20.11 1.21
C SER A 192 10.98 -19.80 1.76
N THR A 193 10.65 -18.52 1.92
CA THR A 193 9.34 -18.10 2.41
C THR A 193 8.24 -18.35 1.38
N ILE A 194 8.51 -18.09 0.11
CA ILE A 194 7.58 -18.40 -0.99
C ILE A 194 7.29 -19.90 -1.04
N GLU A 195 8.32 -20.73 -0.94
CA GLU A 195 8.16 -22.19 -0.93
C GLU A 195 7.37 -22.66 0.30
N MET A 196 7.72 -22.15 1.48
CA MET A 196 7.04 -22.46 2.75
C MET A 196 5.56 -22.07 2.75
N ASN A 197 5.24 -20.92 2.16
CA ASN A 197 3.88 -20.40 2.09
C ASN A 197 3.09 -20.95 0.91
N GLN A 198 3.67 -21.84 0.11
CA GLN A 198 2.98 -22.46 -1.01
C GLN A 198 1.83 -23.34 -0.51
N THR A 199 0.63 -22.96 -0.86
CA THR A 199 -0.59 -23.68 -0.52
C THR A 199 -1.19 -24.33 -1.76
N ALA A 200 -2.20 -25.20 -1.58
CA ALA A 200 -2.94 -25.77 -2.70
C ALA A 200 -3.53 -24.70 -3.62
N THR A 201 -4.06 -23.61 -3.04
CA THR A 201 -4.63 -22.49 -3.80
C THR A 201 -3.56 -21.75 -4.62
N THR A 202 -2.43 -21.39 -4.00
CA THR A 202 -1.36 -20.64 -4.69
C THR A 202 -0.73 -21.48 -5.79
N LYS A 203 -0.56 -22.78 -5.57
CA LYS A 203 -0.05 -23.70 -6.58
C LYS A 203 -0.98 -23.82 -7.78
N GLU A 204 -2.26 -24.04 -7.55
CA GLU A 204 -3.27 -24.09 -8.62
C GLU A 204 -3.36 -22.78 -9.41
N TRP A 205 -3.25 -21.66 -8.70
CA TRP A 205 -3.23 -20.34 -9.34
C TRP A 205 -1.97 -20.19 -10.25
N SER A 206 -0.80 -20.54 -9.73
CA SER A 206 0.46 -20.47 -10.48
C SER A 206 0.45 -21.40 -11.72
N GLU A 207 -0.05 -22.61 -11.57
CA GLU A 207 -0.22 -23.55 -12.68
C GLU A 207 -1.20 -23.01 -13.75
N LYS A 208 -2.30 -22.39 -13.31
CA LYS A 208 -3.32 -21.85 -14.21
C LYS A 208 -2.84 -20.63 -14.99
N PHE A 209 -2.11 -19.72 -14.35
CA PHE A 209 -1.74 -18.42 -14.93
C PHE A 209 -0.27 -18.36 -15.40
N GLY A 210 0.55 -19.38 -15.08
CA GLY A 210 1.95 -19.46 -15.51
C GLY A 210 2.88 -18.46 -14.85
N ALA A 211 2.52 -17.96 -13.66
CA ALA A 211 3.28 -16.96 -12.92
C ALA A 211 3.38 -17.34 -11.45
N VAL A 212 4.43 -16.90 -10.77
CA VAL A 212 4.63 -17.18 -9.33
C VAL A 212 3.66 -16.38 -8.45
N ASN A 213 3.38 -15.16 -8.86
CA ASN A 213 2.46 -14.25 -8.17
C ASN A 213 1.83 -13.25 -9.16
N GLU A 214 0.91 -12.44 -8.66
CA GLU A 214 0.18 -11.46 -9.47
C GLU A 214 1.07 -10.38 -10.09
N VAL A 215 2.16 -9.99 -9.43
CA VAL A 215 3.08 -8.96 -9.95
C VAL A 215 3.83 -9.48 -11.16
N GLU A 216 4.36 -10.70 -11.09
CA GLU A 216 5.02 -11.34 -12.24
C GLU A 216 4.03 -11.54 -13.40
N TYR A 217 2.81 -11.98 -13.10
CA TYR A 217 1.76 -12.09 -14.11
C TYR A 217 1.51 -10.74 -14.82
N MET A 218 1.35 -9.65 -14.05
CA MET A 218 1.10 -8.32 -14.63
C MET A 218 2.28 -7.80 -15.44
N LYS A 219 3.53 -8.06 -15.00
CA LYS A 219 4.73 -7.75 -15.78
C LYS A 219 4.74 -8.49 -17.12
N ASP A 220 4.53 -9.80 -17.09
CA ASP A 220 4.52 -10.65 -18.29
C ASP A 220 3.43 -10.26 -19.29
N LYS A 221 2.31 -9.76 -18.80
CA LYS A 221 1.19 -9.24 -19.62
C LYS A 221 1.33 -7.78 -20.04
N GLY A 222 2.40 -7.10 -19.64
CA GLY A 222 2.58 -5.68 -19.92
C GLY A 222 1.53 -4.77 -19.24
N GLN A 223 0.95 -5.24 -18.15
CA GLN A 223 -0.06 -4.50 -17.38
C GLN A 223 0.58 -3.61 -16.30
N LEU A 224 1.86 -3.76 -16.05
CA LEU A 224 2.61 -2.97 -15.08
C LEU A 224 3.44 -1.90 -15.81
N GLY A 225 3.03 -0.66 -15.69
CA GLY A 225 3.78 0.50 -16.17
C GLY A 225 4.77 1.00 -15.13
N MET A 226 5.99 1.29 -15.57
CA MET A 226 7.03 1.92 -14.74
C MET A 226 7.20 3.36 -15.18
N VAL A 227 7.29 4.28 -14.24
CA VAL A 227 7.55 5.70 -14.50
C VAL A 227 8.74 6.15 -13.66
N ALA A 228 9.52 7.09 -14.19
CA ALA A 228 10.65 7.64 -13.45
C ALA A 228 10.17 8.34 -12.17
N ASN A 229 10.82 8.04 -11.05
CA ASN A 229 10.58 8.76 -9.81
C ASN A 229 11.35 10.09 -9.85
N VAL A 230 10.62 11.19 -9.77
CA VAL A 230 11.20 12.52 -9.76
C VAL A 230 10.70 13.30 -8.55
N ASN A 231 11.61 13.90 -7.83
CA ASN A 231 11.29 14.76 -6.69
C ASN A 231 11.40 16.23 -7.09
N ILE A 232 10.24 16.85 -7.30
CA ILE A 232 10.16 18.28 -7.60
C ILE A 232 9.42 18.95 -6.46
N PRO A 233 9.98 20.03 -5.88
CA PRO A 233 9.25 20.84 -4.92
C PRO A 233 7.98 21.41 -5.56
N LEU A 234 6.82 20.99 -5.06
CA LEU A 234 5.53 21.53 -5.50
C LEU A 234 5.15 22.73 -4.65
N ALA A 235 4.56 23.74 -5.27
CA ALA A 235 4.01 24.88 -4.54
C ALA A 235 2.95 24.41 -3.56
N SER A 236 3.00 24.91 -2.33
CA SER A 236 1.94 24.70 -1.35
C SER A 236 0.73 25.55 -1.74
N ASP A 237 -0.45 25.05 -1.36
CA ASP A 237 -1.66 25.87 -1.48
C ASP A 237 -1.55 27.09 -0.58
N ASP A 238 -1.94 28.25 -1.06
CA ASP A 238 -2.23 29.39 -0.20
C ASP A 238 -3.54 29.19 0.57
N THR A 239 -3.89 30.14 1.43
CA THR A 239 -5.07 30.01 2.30
C THR A 239 -6.36 29.90 1.48
N ASP A 240 -6.49 30.66 0.40
CA ASP A 240 -7.70 30.67 -0.42
C ASP A 240 -7.84 29.38 -1.23
N THR A 241 -6.76 28.92 -1.85
CA THR A 241 -6.70 27.64 -2.59
C THR A 241 -6.99 26.47 -1.66
N ALA A 242 -6.42 26.46 -0.46
CA ALA A 242 -6.68 25.41 0.54
C ALA A 242 -8.15 25.37 0.98
N LEU A 243 -8.79 26.55 1.13
CA LEU A 243 -10.21 26.65 1.46
C LEU A 243 -11.08 26.10 0.33
N ILE A 244 -10.85 26.53 -0.91
CA ILE A 244 -11.57 26.02 -2.09
C ILE A 244 -11.42 24.51 -2.19
N ARG A 245 -10.19 23.97 -2.06
CA ARG A 245 -9.92 22.53 -2.09
C ARG A 245 -10.69 21.78 -1.01
N SER A 246 -10.72 22.30 0.20
CA SER A 246 -11.46 21.69 1.31
C SER A 246 -12.97 21.64 1.07
N GLN A 247 -13.54 22.73 0.54
CA GLN A 247 -14.97 22.81 0.19
C GLN A 247 -15.30 21.84 -0.94
N CYS A 248 -14.54 21.86 -2.02
CA CYS A 248 -14.71 20.93 -3.15
C CYS A 248 -14.59 19.47 -2.70
N LYS A 249 -13.60 19.14 -1.86
CA LYS A 249 -13.42 17.78 -1.31
C LYS A 249 -14.65 17.32 -0.54
N SER A 250 -15.22 18.19 0.32
CA SER A 250 -16.44 17.84 1.08
C SER A 250 -17.61 17.53 0.14
N VAL A 251 -17.85 18.40 -0.84
CA VAL A 251 -18.93 18.20 -1.83
C VAL A 251 -18.75 16.89 -2.60
N VAL A 252 -17.54 16.63 -3.09
CA VAL A 252 -17.27 15.40 -3.84
C VAL A 252 -17.50 14.16 -2.97
N CYS A 253 -16.99 14.15 -1.73
CA CYS A 253 -17.15 13.01 -0.84
C CYS A 253 -18.62 12.72 -0.54
N ASP A 254 -19.38 13.75 -0.15
CA ASP A 254 -20.79 13.59 0.22
C ASP A 254 -21.66 13.18 -0.99
N ALA A 255 -21.46 13.84 -2.13
CA ALA A 255 -22.22 13.52 -3.34
C ALA A 255 -21.90 12.12 -3.85
N SER A 256 -20.63 11.71 -3.81
CA SER A 256 -20.20 10.40 -4.31
C SER A 256 -20.87 9.24 -3.58
N TRP A 257 -20.91 9.28 -2.26
CA TRP A 257 -21.60 8.24 -1.50
C TRP A 257 -23.11 8.23 -1.77
N ARG A 258 -23.73 9.40 -1.87
CA ARG A 258 -25.16 9.49 -2.22
C ARG A 258 -25.43 8.93 -3.62
N MET A 259 -24.55 9.19 -4.59
CA MET A 259 -24.66 8.66 -5.94
C MET A 259 -24.52 7.14 -5.99
N VAL A 260 -23.61 6.56 -5.21
CA VAL A 260 -23.46 5.10 -5.11
C VAL A 260 -24.76 4.44 -4.62
N PHE A 261 -25.49 5.11 -3.73
CA PHE A 261 -26.75 4.61 -3.17
C PHE A 261 -28.01 5.22 -3.82
N ALA A 262 -27.89 5.87 -4.96
CA ALA A 262 -29.03 6.41 -5.69
C ALA A 262 -30.06 5.31 -6.05
N ALA A 263 -31.32 5.65 -6.02
CA ALA A 263 -32.41 4.71 -6.25
C ALA A 263 -32.67 4.45 -7.74
N SER A 264 -32.24 5.36 -8.63
CA SER A 264 -32.42 5.24 -10.09
C SER A 264 -31.29 5.92 -10.87
N ASP A 265 -31.17 5.57 -12.16
CA ASP A 265 -30.24 6.21 -13.08
C ASP A 265 -30.47 7.72 -13.17
N GLU A 266 -31.75 8.17 -13.21
CA GLU A 266 -32.11 9.59 -13.26
C GLU A 266 -31.63 10.32 -11.98
N GLU A 267 -31.78 9.70 -10.82
CA GLU A 267 -31.31 10.27 -9.57
C GLU A 267 -29.78 10.35 -9.54
N PHE A 268 -29.08 9.31 -10.00
CA PHE A 268 -27.63 9.29 -10.13
C PHE A 268 -27.13 10.43 -11.02
N GLU A 269 -27.68 10.58 -12.22
CA GLU A 269 -27.30 11.63 -13.17
C GLU A 269 -27.59 13.03 -12.61
N LYS A 270 -28.77 13.21 -12.00
CA LYS A 270 -29.10 14.48 -11.37
C LYS A 270 -28.13 14.86 -10.25
N MET A 271 -27.74 13.90 -9.41
CA MET A 271 -26.76 14.16 -8.34
C MET A 271 -25.37 14.51 -8.89
N TRP A 272 -24.98 13.91 -10.02
CA TRP A 272 -23.75 14.26 -10.71
C TRP A 272 -23.79 15.70 -11.22
N ASP A 273 -24.85 16.09 -11.90
CA ASP A 273 -25.03 17.44 -12.43
C ASP A 273 -25.06 18.47 -11.29
N ASP A 274 -25.83 18.21 -10.24
CA ASP A 274 -25.93 19.07 -9.06
C ASP A 274 -24.55 19.23 -8.37
N MET A 275 -23.75 18.17 -8.26
CA MET A 275 -22.39 18.21 -7.74
C MET A 275 -21.49 19.09 -8.61
N CYS A 276 -21.52 18.91 -9.92
CA CYS A 276 -20.71 19.71 -10.85
C CYS A 276 -21.03 21.20 -10.73
N VAL A 277 -22.31 21.56 -10.71
CA VAL A 277 -22.75 22.97 -10.53
C VAL A 277 -22.27 23.54 -9.20
N GLN A 278 -22.36 22.77 -8.13
CA GLN A 278 -21.90 23.21 -6.81
C GLN A 278 -20.37 23.38 -6.77
N LEU A 279 -19.61 22.50 -7.38
CA LEU A 279 -18.15 22.60 -7.48
C LEU A 279 -17.71 23.83 -8.28
N GLU A 280 -18.36 24.13 -9.39
CA GLU A 280 -18.11 25.37 -10.16
C GLU A 280 -18.33 26.60 -9.29
N GLY A 281 -19.40 26.60 -8.48
CA GLY A 281 -19.70 27.69 -7.55
C GLY A 281 -18.66 27.91 -6.47
N PHE A 282 -17.88 26.89 -6.10
CA PHE A 282 -16.77 26.99 -5.16
C PHE A 282 -15.41 27.33 -5.80
N GLY A 283 -15.33 27.43 -7.13
CA GLY A 283 -14.07 27.74 -7.83
C GLY A 283 -13.28 26.52 -8.29
N TRP A 284 -13.96 25.40 -8.55
CA TRP A 284 -13.35 24.17 -9.06
C TRP A 284 -12.47 24.37 -10.28
N ASN A 285 -12.90 25.21 -11.23
CA ASN A 285 -12.14 25.45 -12.46
C ASN A 285 -10.79 26.12 -12.18
N ASP A 286 -10.74 27.06 -11.23
CA ASP A 286 -9.49 27.71 -10.81
C ASP A 286 -8.57 26.72 -10.10
N LEU A 287 -9.14 25.85 -9.26
CA LEU A 287 -8.39 24.80 -8.59
C LEU A 287 -7.80 23.79 -9.58
N VAL A 288 -8.56 23.38 -10.61
CA VAL A 288 -8.08 22.49 -11.67
C VAL A 288 -6.97 23.15 -12.48
N ALA A 289 -7.08 24.44 -12.81
CA ALA A 289 -6.03 25.18 -13.51
C ALA A 289 -4.76 25.22 -12.67
N PHE A 290 -4.87 25.60 -11.41
CA PHE A 290 -3.73 25.62 -10.46
C PHE A 290 -3.04 24.24 -10.35
N ASP A 291 -3.81 23.16 -10.18
CA ASP A 291 -3.26 21.81 -10.06
C ASP A 291 -2.64 21.34 -11.41
N THR A 292 -3.22 21.71 -12.53
CA THR A 292 -2.67 21.38 -13.85
C THR A 292 -1.31 21.99 -14.03
N ASP A 293 -1.16 23.27 -13.77
CA ASP A 293 0.13 23.98 -13.87
C ASP A 293 1.15 23.39 -12.89
N LYS A 294 0.74 23.15 -11.65
CA LYS A 294 1.58 22.57 -10.60
C LYS A 294 2.13 21.18 -10.98
N TYR A 295 1.29 20.30 -11.50
CA TYR A 295 1.70 18.93 -11.85
C TYR A 295 2.31 18.81 -13.25
N GLN A 296 2.17 19.81 -14.12
CA GLN A 296 2.82 19.81 -15.43
C GLN A 296 4.36 19.73 -15.28
N ALA A 297 4.93 20.43 -14.30
CA ALA A 297 6.36 20.36 -14.00
C ALA A 297 6.84 18.95 -13.62
N VAL A 298 6.01 18.18 -12.89
CA VAL A 298 6.31 16.78 -12.55
C VAL A 298 6.29 15.90 -13.80
N ILE A 299 5.29 16.11 -14.67
CA ILE A 299 5.18 15.36 -15.94
C ILE A 299 6.37 15.63 -16.83
N ASP A 300 6.77 16.89 -16.96
CA ASP A 300 7.90 17.28 -17.81
C ASP A 300 9.24 16.75 -17.28
N ALA A 301 9.42 16.75 -15.96
CA ALA A 301 10.61 16.17 -15.35
C ALA A 301 10.65 14.63 -15.48
N ARG A 302 9.53 13.94 -15.36
CA ARG A 302 9.46 12.49 -15.62
C ARG A 302 9.86 12.17 -17.05
N LYS A 303 9.32 12.89 -18.02
CA LYS A 303 9.68 12.72 -19.44
C LYS A 303 11.16 13.01 -19.72
N ALA A 304 11.77 13.91 -18.96
CA ALA A 304 13.20 14.23 -19.11
C ALA A 304 14.11 13.18 -18.44
N ALA A 305 13.57 12.38 -17.52
CA ALA A 305 14.28 11.30 -16.80
C ALA A 305 14.13 9.93 -17.48
N GLU A 306 13.19 9.77 -18.40
CA GLU A 306 13.00 8.59 -19.28
C GLU A 306 14.00 8.63 -20.46
#